data_5a4065206d971cd7ac45c127db22e3ae
#
_entry.id   5a4065206d971cd7ac45c127db22e3ae
#
_cell.length_a   1.000
_cell.length_b   1.000
_cell.length_c   1.000
_cell.angle_alpha   90.00
_cell.angle_beta   90.00
_cell.angle_gamma   90.00
#
_symmetry.space_group_name_H-M   'P 1'
#
loop_
_entity.id
_entity.type
_entity.pdbx_description
1 polymer ?
#
loop_
_entity_poly.entity_id
_entity_poly.type
_entity_poly.pdbx_seq_one_letter_code
_entity_poly.pdbx_strand_id
1 'polypeptide(L)'
;KLALSDFVFQNKRLEFISAYSGAEAKKLIDEHKDAAIVLLDVVMETDDAGLQVVKYIRETVKNNHIRIILRTGQPGQAPERQVIVNFDVNDYKSKTELTAQKLFTVIMSSLRSYRDIISIEQSRVGLEKIITASRNIFSAHSIEHFIEGVMQQLTSLLGISDQAMYATTLVAQNPAYQNKKMIICSGTGEFEKSEGKDLEEVLHAEQLSACQEALNNQSIIYKDNYLFAYCSSEYNHSSMLFITGIPNTLTDTQRNLVEIFAQNVQLAFENVQLQSEIEATQQELVYRLSEAVEQRSTETGNHVKRVAHICHALALGYGLSKQQADLIRLAAPLHDVGKVGIPDSVLNKPARLDPPEWEVMKTHTDKGYGILKGSAHEIVSAGATIAKEHHEKWDGSGYPEGLEGDKINIFGRIVALADVYDALRHKRCYKDS
;
A
#
# COMPACT_ATOMS: atom_id res chain seq x y z
N LYS A 1 -32.60 28.87 29.08
CA LYS A 1 -31.94 29.74 28.10
C LYS A 1 -31.26 30.91 28.81
N LEU A 2 -31.94 31.75 29.58
CA LEU A 2 -31.37 32.93 30.25
C LEU A 2 -30.15 32.61 31.13
N ALA A 3 -30.14 31.48 31.85
CA ALA A 3 -29.05 31.08 32.75
C ALA A 3 -27.75 30.66 32.01
N LEU A 4 -27.81 30.49 30.71
CA LEU A 4 -26.72 30.02 29.87
C LEU A 4 -26.47 30.95 28.64
N SER A 5 -27.04 32.18 28.65
CA SER A 5 -26.90 33.11 27.50
C SER A 5 -25.48 33.49 27.19
N ASP A 6 -24.62 33.62 28.22
CA ASP A 6 -23.23 34.02 28.12
C ASP A 6 -22.27 32.80 28.13
N PHE A 7 -22.83 31.59 28.00
CA PHE A 7 -22.01 30.39 28.06
C PHE A 7 -21.16 30.24 26.78
N VAL A 8 -19.86 30.08 26.97
CA VAL A 8 -18.90 29.85 25.91
C VAL A 8 -18.11 28.58 26.21
N PHE A 9 -18.03 27.69 25.24
CA PHE A 9 -17.20 26.48 25.29
C PHE A 9 -16.27 26.45 24.09
N GLN A 10 -14.96 26.41 24.33
CA GLN A 10 -13.92 26.44 23.28
C GLN A 10 -14.14 27.56 22.24
N ASN A 11 -14.37 28.79 22.71
CA ASN A 11 -14.63 29.98 21.89
C ASN A 11 -15.92 29.91 21.03
N LYS A 12 -16.82 28.94 21.28
CA LYS A 12 -18.12 28.82 20.61
C LYS A 12 -19.24 29.09 21.59
N ARG A 13 -20.28 29.80 21.15
CA ARG A 13 -21.52 30.00 21.91
C ARG A 13 -22.44 28.82 21.72
N LEU A 14 -23.29 28.57 22.73
CA LEU A 14 -24.33 27.56 22.62
C LEU A 14 -25.50 28.05 21.76
N GLU A 15 -25.93 27.24 20.83
CA GLU A 15 -27.18 27.38 20.12
C GLU A 15 -28.27 26.56 20.82
N PHE A 16 -29.43 27.16 21.06
CA PHE A 16 -30.55 26.52 21.82
C PHE A 16 -31.74 26.30 20.91
N ILE A 17 -32.00 25.05 20.59
CA ILE A 17 -33.19 24.62 19.87
C ILE A 17 -34.20 24.12 20.90
N SER A 18 -35.48 24.46 20.74
CA SER A 18 -36.53 24.09 21.68
C SER A 18 -37.60 23.27 21.00
N ALA A 19 -37.99 22.16 21.64
CA ALA A 19 -39.13 21.34 21.31
C ALA A 19 -40.18 21.42 22.45
N TYR A 20 -41.43 21.46 22.09
CA TYR A 20 -42.56 21.56 23.05
C TYR A 20 -43.37 20.26 23.16
N SER A 21 -42.97 19.23 22.40
CA SER A 21 -43.55 17.88 22.48
C SER A 21 -42.50 16.81 22.12
N GLY A 22 -42.76 15.55 22.51
CA GLY A 22 -41.92 14.43 22.12
C GLY A 22 -41.86 14.20 20.61
N ALA A 23 -42.96 14.46 19.90
CA ALA A 23 -43.00 14.37 18.43
C ALA A 23 -42.10 15.42 17.77
N GLU A 24 -42.18 16.67 18.25
CA GLU A 24 -41.33 17.77 17.78
C GLU A 24 -39.84 17.52 18.11
N ALA A 25 -39.55 17.00 19.32
CA ALA A 25 -38.20 16.64 19.71
C ALA A 25 -37.58 15.58 18.78
N LYS A 26 -38.30 14.53 18.40
CA LYS A 26 -37.84 13.52 17.46
C LYS A 26 -37.50 14.13 16.09
N LYS A 27 -38.35 15.00 15.57
CA LYS A 27 -38.12 15.70 14.31
C LYS A 27 -36.86 16.55 14.35
N LEU A 28 -36.69 17.36 15.41
CA LEU A 28 -35.49 18.22 15.57
C LEU A 28 -34.21 17.39 15.74
N ILE A 29 -34.25 16.21 16.34
CA ILE A 29 -33.12 15.31 16.47
C ILE A 29 -32.71 14.77 15.07
N ASP A 30 -33.66 14.47 14.19
CA ASP A 30 -33.36 14.05 12.83
C ASP A 30 -32.75 15.17 11.97
N GLU A 31 -33.18 16.41 12.20
CA GLU A 31 -32.68 17.60 11.52
C GLU A 31 -31.29 18.04 12.05
N HIS A 32 -31.01 17.83 13.35
CA HIS A 32 -29.79 18.26 14.05
C HIS A 32 -29.01 17.06 14.62
N LYS A 33 -28.45 16.26 13.74
CA LYS A 33 -27.69 15.05 14.11
C LYS A 33 -26.41 15.34 14.90
N ASP A 34 -25.93 16.56 14.85
CA ASP A 34 -24.77 17.10 15.55
C ASP A 34 -25.07 17.70 16.92
N ALA A 35 -26.33 17.61 17.40
CA ALA A 35 -26.69 18.06 18.71
C ALA A 35 -25.84 17.40 19.80
N ALA A 36 -25.15 18.22 20.59
CA ALA A 36 -24.24 17.74 21.64
C ALA A 36 -24.97 17.26 22.89
N ILE A 37 -26.03 17.97 23.26
CA ILE A 37 -26.79 17.72 24.49
C ILE A 37 -28.30 17.83 24.22
N VAL A 38 -29.04 16.94 24.80
CA VAL A 38 -30.50 17.01 24.87
C VAL A 38 -30.95 17.07 26.35
N LEU A 39 -31.64 18.13 26.71
CA LEU A 39 -32.20 18.32 28.01
C LEU A 39 -33.71 18.04 27.93
N LEU A 40 -34.17 16.91 28.49
CA LEU A 40 -35.52 16.41 28.33
C LEU A 40 -36.28 16.41 29.66
N ASP A 41 -37.53 16.82 29.64
CA ASP A 41 -38.45 16.54 30.70
C ASP A 41 -38.97 15.10 30.56
N VAL A 42 -39.08 14.36 31.66
CA VAL A 42 -39.62 12.99 31.64
C VAL A 42 -41.11 13.03 31.25
N VAL A 43 -41.86 13.88 31.91
CA VAL A 43 -43.29 14.09 31.68
C VAL A 43 -43.47 15.31 30.78
N MET A 44 -44.12 15.11 29.64
CA MET A 44 -44.54 16.14 28.67
C MET A 44 -46.03 15.94 28.34
N GLU A 45 -46.37 15.59 27.12
CA GLU A 45 -47.73 15.25 26.68
C GLU A 45 -48.23 13.91 27.25
N THR A 46 -47.28 13.01 27.60
CA THR A 46 -47.56 11.76 28.37
C THR A 46 -46.54 11.63 29.50
N ASP A 47 -46.86 10.75 30.48
CA ASP A 47 -46.02 10.53 31.67
C ASP A 47 -44.61 9.98 31.33
N ASP A 48 -44.44 9.41 30.15
CA ASP A 48 -43.21 8.78 29.69
C ASP A 48 -42.66 9.38 28.37
N ALA A 49 -43.22 10.48 27.87
CA ALA A 49 -42.88 11.07 26.59
C ALA A 49 -41.35 11.31 26.45
N GLY A 50 -40.70 11.80 27.50
CA GLY A 50 -39.27 11.98 27.53
C GLY A 50 -38.48 10.67 27.36
N LEU A 51 -38.93 9.59 28.02
CA LEU A 51 -38.30 8.28 27.89
C LEU A 51 -38.47 7.68 26.50
N GLN A 52 -39.59 7.93 25.83
CA GLN A 52 -39.79 7.54 24.43
C GLN A 52 -38.88 8.30 23.45
N VAL A 53 -38.59 9.56 23.74
CA VAL A 53 -37.59 10.32 22.98
C VAL A 53 -36.18 9.75 23.18
N VAL A 54 -35.81 9.36 24.40
CA VAL A 54 -34.52 8.70 24.69
C VAL A 54 -34.41 7.39 23.90
N LYS A 55 -35.44 6.54 23.95
CA LYS A 55 -35.44 5.30 23.13
C LYS A 55 -35.27 5.59 21.65
N TYR A 56 -35.97 6.59 21.13
CA TYR A 56 -35.83 7.00 19.73
C TYR A 56 -34.43 7.36 19.40
N ILE A 57 -33.73 8.16 20.21
CA ILE A 57 -32.33 8.55 20.02
C ILE A 57 -31.41 7.34 20.02
N ARG A 58 -31.56 6.43 21.01
CA ARG A 58 -30.64 5.29 21.20
C ARG A 58 -30.93 4.12 20.28
N GLU A 59 -32.19 3.77 20.07
CA GLU A 59 -32.59 2.56 19.35
C GLU A 59 -32.88 2.81 17.86
N THR A 60 -33.55 3.94 17.54
CA THR A 60 -33.97 4.25 16.16
C THR A 60 -32.87 5.03 15.39
N VAL A 61 -32.47 6.17 15.95
CA VAL A 61 -31.40 7.01 15.36
C VAL A 61 -30.03 6.38 15.57
N LYS A 62 -29.87 5.53 16.59
CA LYS A 62 -28.63 4.88 17.00
C LYS A 62 -27.52 5.87 17.34
N ASN A 63 -27.89 7.05 17.85
CA ASN A 63 -26.92 8.07 18.25
C ASN A 63 -26.56 7.88 19.73
N ASN A 64 -25.38 7.32 20.00
CA ASN A 64 -24.82 7.11 21.33
C ASN A 64 -23.92 8.29 21.77
N HIS A 65 -23.68 9.26 20.93
CA HIS A 65 -22.80 10.40 21.20
C HIS A 65 -23.52 11.52 21.93
N ILE A 66 -24.79 11.80 21.59
CA ILE A 66 -25.60 12.82 22.24
C ILE A 66 -25.66 12.56 23.75
N ARG A 67 -25.37 13.57 24.55
CA ARG A 67 -25.51 13.51 26.01
C ARG A 67 -26.94 13.86 26.39
N ILE A 68 -27.61 12.92 27.04
CA ILE A 68 -29.01 13.05 27.44
C ILE A 68 -29.09 13.34 28.93
N ILE A 69 -29.72 14.46 29.29
CA ILE A 69 -29.99 14.87 30.66
C ILE A 69 -31.50 14.87 30.86
N LEU A 70 -32.01 13.99 31.71
CA LEU A 70 -33.40 13.97 32.05
C LEU A 70 -33.71 14.87 33.24
N ARG A 71 -34.84 15.56 33.18
CA ARG A 71 -35.39 16.35 34.27
C ARG A 71 -36.75 15.81 34.69
N THR A 72 -36.97 15.72 35.98
CA THR A 72 -38.27 15.34 36.53
C THR A 72 -38.81 16.37 37.52
N GLY A 73 -40.13 16.56 37.52
CA GLY A 73 -40.83 17.35 38.54
C GLY A 73 -41.25 16.51 39.74
N GLN A 74 -41.26 15.20 39.63
CA GLN A 74 -41.73 14.26 40.68
C GLN A 74 -40.68 13.15 40.87
N PRO A 75 -39.71 13.32 41.76
CA PRO A 75 -38.71 12.29 42.06
C PRO A 75 -39.35 11.13 42.83
N GLY A 76 -39.83 10.12 42.14
CA GLY A 76 -40.49 8.94 42.75
C GLY A 76 -41.27 8.09 41.77
N GLN A 77 -41.70 8.62 40.63
CA GLN A 77 -42.44 7.85 39.62
C GLN A 77 -41.56 6.90 38.81
N ALA A 78 -40.27 7.18 38.67
CA ALA A 78 -39.31 6.27 38.07
C ALA A 78 -38.00 6.31 38.89
N PRO A 79 -37.53 5.19 39.47
CA PRO A 79 -36.28 5.14 40.22
C PRO A 79 -35.10 5.58 39.34
N GLU A 80 -34.41 6.63 39.75
CA GLU A 80 -33.28 7.26 39.01
C GLU A 80 -32.28 6.22 38.48
N ARG A 81 -31.90 5.27 39.32
CA ARG A 81 -30.94 4.21 38.98
C ARG A 81 -31.41 3.31 37.84
N GLN A 82 -32.69 2.97 37.79
CA GLN A 82 -33.26 2.13 36.73
C GLN A 82 -33.36 2.89 35.42
N VAL A 83 -33.70 4.17 35.46
CA VAL A 83 -33.79 5.02 34.25
C VAL A 83 -32.41 5.22 33.64
N ILE A 84 -31.41 5.54 34.44
CA ILE A 84 -30.03 5.74 33.95
C ILE A 84 -29.48 4.48 33.25
N VAL A 85 -29.67 3.31 33.87
CA VAL A 85 -29.14 2.04 33.34
C VAL A 85 -29.94 1.55 32.14
N ASN A 86 -31.25 1.57 32.18
CA ASN A 86 -32.09 0.96 31.16
C ASN A 86 -32.22 1.80 29.89
N PHE A 87 -32.02 3.11 29.99
CA PHE A 87 -32.19 4.05 28.85
C PHE A 87 -30.92 4.71 28.40
N ASP A 88 -29.76 4.33 28.95
CA ASP A 88 -28.47 4.94 28.62
C ASP A 88 -28.49 6.47 28.66
N VAL A 89 -28.97 7.01 29.81
CA VAL A 89 -29.07 8.44 30.07
C VAL A 89 -27.82 8.89 30.83
N ASN A 90 -27.30 10.05 30.51
CA ASN A 90 -26.02 10.53 31.06
C ASN A 90 -26.21 11.21 32.42
N ASP A 91 -27.35 11.79 32.68
CA ASP A 91 -27.68 12.40 33.97
C ASP A 91 -29.19 12.47 34.17
N TYR A 92 -29.62 12.45 35.46
CA TYR A 92 -31.01 12.53 35.86
C TYR A 92 -31.13 13.52 37.04
N LYS A 93 -31.92 14.57 36.89
CA LYS A 93 -32.01 15.64 37.88
C LYS A 93 -33.45 16.01 38.19
N SER A 94 -33.71 16.29 39.47
CA SER A 94 -34.95 16.96 39.88
C SER A 94 -34.97 18.41 39.39
N LYS A 95 -36.14 18.90 38.92
CA LYS A 95 -36.29 20.29 38.50
C LYS A 95 -35.95 21.29 39.64
N THR A 96 -36.17 20.87 40.89
CA THR A 96 -35.89 21.70 42.09
C THR A 96 -34.42 21.75 42.45
N GLU A 97 -33.61 20.77 41.98
CA GLU A 97 -32.19 20.73 42.26
C GLU A 97 -31.33 21.47 41.21
N LEU A 98 -31.89 21.74 40.04
CA LEU A 98 -31.19 22.41 38.96
C LEU A 98 -31.17 23.92 39.15
N THR A 99 -30.34 24.39 40.10
CA THR A 99 -29.98 25.81 40.18
C THR A 99 -29.13 26.23 38.95
N ALA A 100 -29.04 27.52 38.66
CA ALA A 100 -28.24 28.02 37.53
C ALA A 100 -26.79 27.52 37.59
N GLN A 101 -26.20 27.48 38.78
CA GLN A 101 -24.81 27.00 38.96
C GLN A 101 -24.67 25.49 38.71
N LYS A 102 -25.62 24.67 39.21
CA LYS A 102 -25.62 23.23 38.95
C LYS A 102 -25.89 22.92 37.48
N LEU A 103 -26.79 23.67 36.83
CA LEU A 103 -27.05 23.53 35.39
C LEU A 103 -25.79 23.85 34.59
N PHE A 104 -25.06 24.90 34.93
CA PHE A 104 -23.77 25.23 34.30
C PHE A 104 -22.80 24.05 34.42
N THR A 105 -22.62 23.47 35.60
CA THR A 105 -21.69 22.35 35.84
C THR A 105 -22.07 21.12 35.01
N VAL A 106 -23.37 20.78 34.98
CA VAL A 106 -23.87 19.63 34.21
C VAL A 106 -23.68 19.81 32.72
N ILE A 107 -23.99 20.98 32.18
CA ILE A 107 -23.77 21.30 30.76
C ILE A 107 -22.30 21.26 30.42
N MET A 108 -21.42 21.87 31.24
CA MET A 108 -19.98 21.86 31.03
C MET A 108 -19.40 20.44 31.01
N SER A 109 -19.80 19.60 31.97
CA SER A 109 -19.39 18.18 32.03
C SER A 109 -19.87 17.40 30.81
N SER A 110 -21.12 17.59 30.40
CA SER A 110 -21.72 16.93 29.25
C SER A 110 -21.06 17.34 27.94
N LEU A 111 -20.72 18.63 27.76
CA LEU A 111 -20.01 19.11 26.58
C LEU A 111 -18.59 18.53 26.50
N ARG A 112 -17.89 18.45 27.65
CA ARG A 112 -16.56 17.78 27.70
C ARG A 112 -16.69 16.32 27.30
N SER A 113 -17.63 15.61 27.88
CA SER A 113 -17.88 14.19 27.55
C SER A 113 -18.25 13.99 26.09
N TYR A 114 -19.10 14.85 25.52
CA TYR A 114 -19.46 14.81 24.09
C TYR A 114 -18.22 15.04 23.21
N ARG A 115 -17.44 16.06 23.48
CA ARG A 115 -16.19 16.35 22.77
C ARG A 115 -15.25 15.15 22.79
N ASP A 116 -15.03 14.56 23.96
CA ASP A 116 -14.09 13.45 24.12
C ASP A 116 -14.55 12.22 23.34
N ILE A 117 -15.87 11.92 23.35
CA ILE A 117 -16.43 10.81 22.56
C ILE A 117 -16.33 11.09 21.06
N ILE A 118 -16.64 12.29 20.60
CA ILE A 118 -16.50 12.66 19.17
C ILE A 118 -15.03 12.56 18.74
N SER A 119 -14.10 12.98 19.59
CA SER A 119 -12.66 12.86 19.29
C SER A 119 -12.23 11.39 19.18
N ILE A 120 -12.69 10.52 20.07
CA ILE A 120 -12.43 9.08 20.01
C ILE A 120 -13.03 8.47 18.74
N GLU A 121 -14.27 8.81 18.40
CA GLU A 121 -14.91 8.30 17.20
C GLU A 121 -14.25 8.77 15.91
N GLN A 122 -13.84 10.03 15.85
CA GLN A 122 -13.05 10.54 14.73
C GLN A 122 -11.70 9.81 14.59
N SER A 123 -11.04 9.55 15.72
CA SER A 123 -9.80 8.77 15.74
C SER A 123 -10.03 7.34 15.26
N ARG A 124 -11.11 6.68 15.72
CA ARG A 124 -11.48 5.32 15.29
C ARG A 124 -11.73 5.24 13.79
N VAL A 125 -12.55 6.16 13.26
CA VAL A 125 -12.84 6.23 11.81
C VAL A 125 -11.57 6.53 11.01
N GLY A 126 -10.71 7.41 11.52
CA GLY A 126 -9.41 7.70 10.91
C GLY A 126 -8.51 6.47 10.85
N LEU A 127 -8.39 5.72 11.95
CA LEU A 127 -7.61 4.49 12.00
C LEU A 127 -8.18 3.40 11.08
N GLU A 128 -9.50 3.22 11.00
CA GLU A 128 -10.12 2.28 10.06
C GLU A 128 -9.79 2.63 8.60
N LYS A 129 -9.80 3.92 8.27
CA LYS A 129 -9.37 4.39 6.94
C LYS A 129 -7.90 4.05 6.69
N ILE A 130 -7.01 4.30 7.66
CA ILE A 130 -5.58 3.98 7.55
C ILE A 130 -5.38 2.47 7.35
N ILE A 131 -6.05 1.61 8.14
CA ILE A 131 -5.96 0.15 8.01
C ILE A 131 -6.42 -0.32 6.63
N THR A 132 -7.52 0.24 6.13
CA THR A 132 -8.04 -0.11 4.80
C THR A 132 -7.08 0.34 3.71
N ALA A 133 -6.52 1.52 3.85
CA ALA A 133 -5.49 2.07 2.98
C ALA A 133 -4.24 1.18 2.94
N SER A 134 -3.74 0.80 4.11
CA SER A 134 -2.55 -0.04 4.24
C SER A 134 -2.69 -1.35 3.49
N ARG A 135 -3.89 -1.99 3.51
CA ARG A 135 -4.12 -3.23 2.75
C ARG A 135 -3.90 -3.05 1.25
N ASN A 136 -4.39 -1.95 0.68
CA ASN A 136 -4.24 -1.66 -0.75
C ASN A 136 -2.78 -1.30 -1.09
N ILE A 137 -2.11 -0.60 -0.20
CA ILE A 137 -0.71 -0.21 -0.32
C ILE A 137 0.21 -1.43 -0.29
N PHE A 138 0.00 -2.38 0.64
CA PHE A 138 0.79 -3.61 0.74
C PHE A 138 0.56 -4.60 -0.41
N SER A 139 -0.52 -4.46 -1.18
CA SER A 139 -0.77 -5.26 -2.39
C SER A 139 -0.19 -4.65 -3.66
N ALA A 140 0.39 -3.46 -3.58
CA ALA A 140 1.01 -2.80 -4.72
C ALA A 140 2.31 -3.52 -5.13
N HIS A 141 2.40 -3.90 -6.40
CA HIS A 141 3.57 -4.58 -6.97
C HIS A 141 4.54 -3.61 -7.65
N SER A 142 4.24 -2.32 -7.62
CA SER A 142 5.10 -1.27 -8.15
C SER A 142 5.07 -0.02 -7.27
N ILE A 143 6.16 0.73 -7.29
CA ILE A 143 6.31 1.97 -6.53
C ILE A 143 5.26 3.01 -6.97
N GLU A 144 4.93 3.07 -8.27
CA GLU A 144 3.96 4.02 -8.81
C GLU A 144 2.56 3.80 -8.21
N HIS A 145 2.05 2.57 -8.27
CA HIS A 145 0.74 2.22 -7.70
C HIS A 145 0.68 2.40 -6.17
N PHE A 146 1.80 2.13 -5.50
CA PHE A 146 1.95 2.38 -4.07
C PHE A 146 1.76 3.87 -3.77
N ILE A 147 2.46 4.75 -4.48
CA ILE A 147 2.43 6.18 -4.25
C ILE A 147 1.05 6.77 -4.57
N GLU A 148 0.42 6.37 -5.67
CA GLU A 148 -0.95 6.77 -6.00
C GLU A 148 -1.93 6.40 -4.89
N GLY A 149 -1.83 5.17 -4.37
CA GLY A 149 -2.66 4.71 -3.25
C GLY A 149 -2.44 5.52 -1.97
N VAL A 150 -1.19 5.84 -1.64
CA VAL A 150 -0.82 6.71 -0.51
C VAL A 150 -1.46 8.08 -0.64
N MET A 151 -1.37 8.69 -1.83
CA MET A 151 -1.86 10.03 -2.07
C MET A 151 -3.39 10.12 -1.96
N GLN A 152 -4.12 9.17 -2.56
CA GLN A 152 -5.58 9.09 -2.46
C GLN A 152 -6.06 8.95 -1.00
N GLN A 153 -5.33 8.22 -0.19
CA GLN A 153 -5.71 7.99 1.20
C GLN A 153 -5.46 9.20 2.08
N LEU A 154 -4.36 9.91 1.87
CA LEU A 154 -4.07 11.16 2.59
C LEU A 154 -5.11 12.24 2.33
N THR A 155 -5.49 12.45 1.08
CA THR A 155 -6.52 13.41 0.69
C THR A 155 -7.86 13.06 1.36
N SER A 156 -8.23 11.77 1.37
CA SER A 156 -9.43 11.28 2.07
C SER A 156 -9.37 11.46 3.59
N LEU A 157 -8.19 11.32 4.19
CA LEU A 157 -7.99 11.34 5.64
C LEU A 157 -8.04 12.77 6.20
N LEU A 158 -7.47 13.70 5.48
CA LEU A 158 -7.37 15.11 5.88
C LEU A 158 -8.49 16.00 5.32
N GLY A 159 -9.28 15.48 4.36
CA GLY A 159 -10.31 16.26 3.67
C GLY A 159 -9.74 17.41 2.82
N ILE A 160 -8.54 17.21 2.28
CA ILE A 160 -7.74 18.21 1.56
C ILE A 160 -7.95 18.03 0.05
N SER A 161 -7.78 19.11 -0.71
CA SER A 161 -7.71 19.04 -2.18
C SER A 161 -6.41 18.38 -2.63
N ASP A 162 -6.49 17.64 -3.73
CA ASP A 162 -5.59 16.64 -4.31
C ASP A 162 -4.14 17.07 -4.65
N GLN A 163 -3.46 17.83 -3.80
CA GLN A 163 -2.10 18.31 -4.08
C GLN A 163 -1.10 17.75 -3.10
N ALA A 164 -0.35 16.75 -3.53
CA ALA A 164 0.71 16.19 -2.74
C ALA A 164 1.83 15.61 -3.63
N MET A 165 3.02 15.49 -3.07
CA MET A 165 4.21 14.99 -3.77
C MET A 165 5.01 14.07 -2.84
N TYR A 166 5.48 12.97 -3.38
CA TYR A 166 6.40 12.08 -2.71
C TYR A 166 7.76 12.09 -3.40
N ALA A 167 8.80 12.35 -2.63
CA ALA A 167 10.17 12.35 -3.12
C ALA A 167 11.06 11.42 -2.27
N THR A 168 12.01 10.75 -2.89
CA THR A 168 13.00 9.91 -2.21
C THR A 168 14.41 10.23 -2.66
N THR A 169 15.39 10.00 -1.79
CA THR A 169 16.79 9.97 -2.20
C THR A 169 17.04 8.65 -2.92
N LEU A 170 17.12 8.68 -4.23
CA LEU A 170 17.74 7.61 -4.97
C LEU A 170 19.24 7.63 -4.60
N VAL A 171 19.67 6.66 -3.80
CA VAL A 171 21.10 6.30 -3.78
C VAL A 171 21.36 5.64 -5.12
N ALA A 172 21.76 6.46 -6.10
CA ALA A 172 22.32 5.90 -7.33
C ALA A 172 23.48 5.00 -6.89
N GLN A 173 23.50 3.76 -7.35
CA GLN A 173 24.58 2.79 -7.12
C GLN A 173 25.93 3.24 -7.72
N ASN A 174 26.05 4.50 -8.06
CA ASN A 174 27.24 5.08 -8.65
C ASN A 174 27.98 5.93 -7.60
N PRO A 175 29.16 5.49 -7.13
CA PRO A 175 29.98 6.20 -6.13
C PRO A 175 30.39 7.62 -6.55
N ALA A 176 30.17 8.03 -7.79
CA ALA A 176 30.51 9.34 -8.33
C ALA A 176 29.51 10.45 -7.95
N TYR A 177 28.32 10.13 -7.43
CA TYR A 177 27.32 11.14 -7.02
C TYR A 177 27.37 11.33 -5.51
N GLN A 178 28.29 12.16 -5.03
CA GLN A 178 28.38 12.58 -3.63
C GLN A 178 27.32 13.62 -3.21
N ASN A 179 26.48 14.12 -4.11
CA ASN A 179 25.37 15.00 -3.77
C ASN A 179 24.09 14.15 -3.65
N LYS A 180 23.58 14.06 -2.44
CA LYS A 180 22.27 13.44 -2.11
C LYS A 180 21.14 14.30 -2.71
N LYS A 181 20.84 14.12 -3.98
CA LYS A 181 19.70 14.75 -4.65
C LYS A 181 18.43 13.97 -4.31
N MET A 182 17.38 14.67 -3.96
CA MET A 182 16.04 14.08 -3.77
C MET A 182 15.27 14.14 -5.07
N ILE A 183 14.96 12.99 -5.64
CA ILE A 183 14.21 12.88 -6.90
C ILE A 183 12.75 12.60 -6.58
N ILE A 184 11.85 13.32 -7.25
CA ILE A 184 10.41 13.14 -7.14
C ILE A 184 10.04 11.83 -7.82
N CYS A 185 9.46 10.91 -7.05
CA CYS A 185 9.00 9.61 -7.54
C CYS A 185 7.58 9.66 -8.09
N SER A 186 6.74 10.50 -7.51
CA SER A 186 5.37 10.73 -7.99
C SER A 186 4.80 12.00 -7.36
N GLY A 187 3.82 12.59 -8.03
CA GLY A 187 3.07 13.75 -7.55
C GLY A 187 1.64 13.77 -8.06
N THR A 188 0.76 14.49 -7.38
CA THR A 188 -0.62 14.72 -7.79
C THR A 188 -0.90 16.21 -7.94
N GLY A 189 -1.96 16.58 -8.66
CA GLY A 189 -2.32 17.96 -8.88
C GLY A 189 -1.24 18.74 -9.62
N GLU A 190 -0.74 19.81 -9.06
CA GLU A 190 0.31 20.64 -9.66
C GLU A 190 1.66 19.93 -9.82
N PHE A 191 1.87 18.84 -9.06
CA PHE A 191 3.12 18.07 -9.06
C PHE A 191 3.10 16.85 -10.00
N GLU A 192 2.00 16.56 -10.68
CA GLU A 192 1.83 15.40 -11.56
C GLU A 192 2.90 15.30 -12.66
N LYS A 193 3.38 16.47 -13.16
CA LYS A 193 4.42 16.54 -14.20
C LYS A 193 5.84 16.72 -13.64
N SER A 194 6.03 16.51 -12.37
CA SER A 194 7.30 16.73 -11.68
C SER A 194 8.09 15.45 -11.43
N GLU A 195 7.56 14.30 -11.83
CA GLU A 195 8.22 13.00 -11.72
C GLU A 195 9.60 13.00 -12.42
N GLY A 196 10.60 12.44 -11.75
CA GLY A 196 11.98 12.39 -12.21
C GLY A 196 12.80 13.68 -12.05
N LYS A 197 12.17 14.78 -11.60
CA LYS A 197 12.88 16.05 -11.34
C LYS A 197 13.49 16.06 -9.94
N ASP A 198 14.54 16.90 -9.79
CA ASP A 198 15.08 17.20 -8.46
C ASP A 198 14.09 18.05 -7.68
N LEU A 199 13.95 17.78 -6.38
CA LEU A 199 13.08 18.52 -5.48
C LEU A 199 13.43 20.03 -5.47
N GLU A 200 14.72 20.36 -5.60
CA GLU A 200 15.20 21.74 -5.67
C GLU A 200 14.71 22.51 -6.91
N GLU A 201 14.34 21.81 -7.98
CA GLU A 201 13.83 22.43 -9.21
C GLU A 201 12.32 22.77 -9.11
N VAL A 202 11.62 22.17 -8.16
CA VAL A 202 10.15 22.24 -8.06
C VAL A 202 9.70 23.08 -6.87
N LEU A 203 10.43 23.03 -5.76
CA LEU A 203 10.06 23.71 -4.52
C LEU A 203 10.61 25.15 -4.47
N HIS A 204 9.84 26.03 -3.84
CA HIS A 204 10.29 27.40 -3.57
C HIS A 204 11.28 27.43 -2.39
N ALA A 205 12.06 28.50 -2.27
CA ALA A 205 13.12 28.63 -1.27
C ALA A 205 12.64 28.41 0.18
N GLU A 206 11.42 28.88 0.53
CA GLU A 206 10.83 28.67 1.85
C GLU A 206 10.49 27.19 2.10
N GLN A 207 9.93 26.53 1.10
CA GLN A 207 9.59 25.09 1.15
C GLN A 207 10.86 24.23 1.22
N LEU A 208 11.92 24.61 0.48
CA LEU A 208 13.23 23.94 0.57
C LEU A 208 13.84 24.06 1.97
N SER A 209 13.71 25.23 2.60
CA SER A 209 14.16 25.43 3.99
C SER A 209 13.40 24.53 4.97
N ALA A 210 12.07 24.41 4.82
CA ALA A 210 11.26 23.53 5.65
C ALA A 210 11.55 22.03 5.37
N CYS A 211 11.80 21.68 4.12
CA CYS A 211 12.24 20.34 3.72
C CYS A 211 13.58 19.99 4.39
N GLN A 212 14.55 20.90 4.36
CA GLN A 212 15.85 20.70 5.00
C GLN A 212 15.73 20.62 6.53
N GLU A 213 14.82 21.37 7.13
CA GLU A 213 14.49 21.28 8.56
C GLU A 213 13.92 19.89 8.90
N ALA A 214 12.99 19.38 8.09
CA ALA A 214 12.42 18.04 8.27
C ALA A 214 13.49 16.92 8.13
N LEU A 215 14.39 17.05 7.15
CA LEU A 215 15.51 16.13 6.97
C LEU A 215 16.48 16.12 8.16
N ASN A 216 16.86 17.30 8.65
CA ASN A 216 17.82 17.42 9.74
C ASN A 216 17.24 16.92 11.07
N ASN A 217 15.97 17.20 11.32
CA ASN A 217 15.28 16.82 12.56
C ASN A 217 14.67 15.42 12.50
N GLN A 218 14.64 14.80 11.32
CA GLN A 218 13.99 13.50 11.08
C GLN A 218 12.55 13.48 11.62
N SER A 219 11.80 14.52 11.33
CA SER A 219 10.47 14.75 11.90
C SER A 219 9.49 15.32 10.89
N ILE A 220 8.23 15.42 11.28
CA ILE A 220 7.20 16.09 10.49
C ILE A 220 7.24 17.59 10.82
N ILE A 221 7.38 18.41 9.80
CA ILE A 221 7.34 19.88 9.90
C ILE A 221 6.01 20.36 9.33
N TYR A 222 5.26 21.07 10.17
CA TYR A 222 3.98 21.69 9.81
C TYR A 222 4.19 23.18 9.58
N LYS A 223 3.70 23.70 8.47
CA LYS A 223 3.61 25.14 8.14
C LYS A 223 2.15 25.49 7.84
N ASP A 224 1.86 26.77 7.64
CA ASP A 224 0.48 27.28 7.54
C ASP A 224 -0.39 26.62 6.47
N ASN A 225 0.19 26.18 5.38
CA ASN A 225 -0.53 25.61 4.22
C ASN A 225 0.04 24.27 3.73
N TYR A 226 1.12 23.77 4.34
CA TYR A 226 1.76 22.53 3.91
C TYR A 226 2.47 21.82 5.06
N LEU A 227 2.78 20.55 4.83
CA LEU A 227 3.65 19.79 5.70
C LEU A 227 4.72 19.02 4.91
N PHE A 228 5.84 18.78 5.57
CA PHE A 228 6.85 17.81 5.16
C PHE A 228 6.89 16.70 6.19
N ALA A 229 6.69 15.45 5.77
CA ALA A 229 6.87 14.29 6.61
C ALA A 229 8.13 13.53 6.17
N TYR A 230 9.11 13.50 7.07
CA TYR A 230 10.31 12.69 6.89
C TYR A 230 9.96 11.21 7.14
N CYS A 231 10.36 10.36 6.21
CA CYS A 231 10.25 8.91 6.32
C CYS A 231 11.66 8.34 6.29
N SER A 232 12.15 7.82 7.42
CA SER A 232 13.48 7.19 7.50
C SER A 232 13.39 5.73 7.09
N SER A 233 14.43 5.23 6.41
CA SER A 233 14.60 3.81 6.15
C SER A 233 15.82 3.29 6.89
N GLU A 234 15.75 2.09 7.44
CA GLU A 234 16.92 1.40 8.04
C GLU A 234 18.02 1.13 7.00
N TYR A 235 17.69 1.18 5.70
CA TYR A 235 18.58 0.93 4.59
C TYR A 235 19.25 2.18 3.98
N ASN A 236 19.43 3.25 4.75
CA ASN A 236 20.09 4.50 4.32
C ASN A 236 19.37 5.32 3.23
N HIS A 237 18.09 5.07 2.99
CA HIS A 237 17.29 5.91 2.10
C HIS A 237 16.44 6.87 2.92
N SER A 238 16.54 8.16 2.64
CA SER A 238 15.65 9.18 3.20
C SER A 238 14.55 9.47 2.20
N SER A 239 13.30 9.38 2.62
CA SER A 239 12.17 9.78 1.79
C SER A 239 11.40 10.92 2.44
N MET A 240 10.74 11.72 1.62
CA MET A 240 10.00 12.90 2.03
C MET A 240 8.63 12.90 1.37
N LEU A 241 7.61 13.04 2.18
CA LEU A 241 6.25 13.29 1.73
C LEU A 241 5.94 14.77 1.94
N PHE A 242 5.58 15.45 0.87
CA PHE A 242 5.15 16.85 0.87
C PHE A 242 3.67 16.94 0.55
N ILE A 243 2.91 17.64 1.35
CA ILE A 243 1.46 17.83 1.18
C ILE A 243 1.14 19.31 1.29
N THR A 244 0.38 19.84 0.33
CA THR A 244 -0.11 21.22 0.33
C THR A 244 -1.63 21.27 0.54
N GLY A 245 -2.15 22.48 0.77
CA GLY A 245 -3.60 22.68 0.96
C GLY A 245 -4.10 22.26 2.36
N ILE A 246 -3.21 22.16 3.34
CA ILE A 246 -3.58 21.79 4.70
C ILE A 246 -4.25 22.98 5.40
N PRO A 247 -5.34 22.75 6.19
CA PRO A 247 -5.90 23.79 7.03
C PRO A 247 -4.87 24.35 8.03
N ASN A 248 -4.85 25.64 8.24
CA ASN A 248 -3.89 26.34 9.14
C ASN A 248 -3.89 25.79 10.58
N THR A 249 -4.92 25.07 10.99
CA THR A 249 -5.01 24.46 12.31
C THR A 249 -5.45 23.01 12.20
N LEU A 250 -4.49 22.09 12.17
CA LEU A 250 -4.78 20.66 12.39
C LEU A 250 -5.05 20.43 13.88
N THR A 251 -6.08 19.67 14.18
CA THR A 251 -6.34 19.17 15.53
C THR A 251 -5.25 18.17 15.92
N ASP A 252 -5.04 17.97 17.23
CA ASP A 252 -4.08 16.98 17.73
C ASP A 252 -4.40 15.57 17.18
N THR A 253 -5.67 15.24 17.05
CA THR A 253 -6.13 13.98 16.43
C THR A 253 -5.67 13.85 14.98
N GLN A 254 -5.79 14.91 14.18
CA GLN A 254 -5.36 14.91 12.78
C GLN A 254 -3.83 14.79 12.66
N ARG A 255 -3.08 15.45 13.54
CA ARG A 255 -1.61 15.33 13.60
C ARG A 255 -1.19 13.90 13.90
N ASN A 256 -1.77 13.27 14.92
CA ASN A 256 -1.50 11.87 15.26
C ASN A 256 -1.82 10.92 14.10
N LEU A 257 -2.92 11.17 13.37
CA LEU A 257 -3.28 10.37 12.19
C LEU A 257 -2.25 10.52 11.06
N VAL A 258 -1.73 11.72 10.82
CA VAL A 258 -0.67 11.97 9.84
C VAL A 258 0.62 11.25 10.22
N GLU A 259 0.99 11.26 11.51
CA GLU A 259 2.18 10.55 12.02
C GLU A 259 2.08 9.04 11.81
N ILE A 260 0.95 8.44 12.22
CA ILE A 260 0.69 7.00 12.01
C ILE A 260 0.70 6.67 10.52
N PHE A 261 0.10 7.53 9.69
CA PHE A 261 0.06 7.32 8.25
C PHE A 261 1.46 7.40 7.64
N ALA A 262 2.29 8.39 8.00
CA ALA A 262 3.65 8.52 7.51
C ALA A 262 4.51 7.30 7.86
N GLN A 263 4.36 6.74 9.07
CA GLN A 263 5.02 5.50 9.47
C GLN A 263 4.57 4.30 8.63
N ASN A 264 3.26 4.17 8.34
CA ASN A 264 2.75 3.10 7.49
C ASN A 264 3.24 3.22 6.04
N VAL A 265 3.31 4.44 5.50
CA VAL A 265 3.89 4.73 4.18
C VAL A 265 5.34 4.27 4.13
N GLN A 266 6.12 4.58 5.13
CA GLN A 266 7.51 4.15 5.24
C GLN A 266 7.65 2.63 5.21
N LEU A 267 6.93 1.93 6.10
CA LEU A 267 6.97 0.46 6.17
C LEU A 267 6.57 -0.20 4.85
N ALA A 268 5.55 0.32 4.20
CA ALA A 268 5.09 -0.22 2.93
C ALA A 268 6.06 0.06 1.78
N PHE A 269 6.69 1.24 1.76
CA PHE A 269 7.75 1.56 0.81
C PHE A 269 8.97 0.65 0.97
N GLU A 270 9.41 0.42 2.21
CA GLU A 270 10.50 -0.52 2.51
C GLU A 270 10.18 -1.94 2.02
N ASN A 271 8.93 -2.40 2.22
CA ASN A 271 8.51 -3.70 1.72
C ASN A 271 8.56 -3.80 0.18
N VAL A 272 8.10 -2.77 -0.54
CA VAL A 272 8.16 -2.74 -2.01
C VAL A 272 9.61 -2.72 -2.50
N GLN A 273 10.48 -1.95 -1.84
CA GLN A 273 11.91 -1.92 -2.17
C GLN A 273 12.57 -3.27 -1.91
N LEU A 274 12.34 -3.88 -0.74
CA LEU A 274 12.88 -5.19 -0.41
C LEU A 274 12.43 -6.26 -1.40
N GLN A 275 11.17 -6.25 -1.81
CA GLN A 275 10.67 -7.16 -2.81
C GLN A 275 11.37 -6.96 -4.16
N SER A 276 11.55 -5.73 -4.61
CA SER A 276 12.27 -5.40 -5.84
C SER A 276 13.74 -5.84 -5.78
N GLU A 277 14.41 -5.66 -4.64
CA GLU A 277 15.78 -6.10 -4.41
C GLU A 277 15.91 -7.63 -4.41
N ILE A 278 14.94 -8.33 -3.80
CA ILE A 278 14.88 -9.79 -3.82
C ILE A 278 14.73 -10.29 -5.27
N GLU A 279 13.82 -9.70 -6.05
CA GLU A 279 13.62 -10.06 -7.46
C GLU A 279 14.89 -9.82 -8.30
N ALA A 280 15.54 -8.67 -8.12
CA ALA A 280 16.79 -8.34 -8.79
C ALA A 280 17.92 -9.32 -8.41
N THR A 281 18.03 -9.66 -7.11
CA THR A 281 19.01 -10.62 -6.60
C THR A 281 18.75 -12.01 -7.14
N GLN A 282 17.50 -12.46 -7.17
CA GLN A 282 17.13 -13.75 -7.76
C GLN A 282 17.50 -13.80 -9.25
N GLN A 283 17.21 -12.75 -9.98
CA GLN A 283 17.59 -12.64 -11.40
C GLN A 283 19.11 -12.71 -11.59
N GLU A 284 19.86 -11.97 -10.79
CA GLU A 284 21.32 -12.00 -10.85
C GLU A 284 21.87 -13.40 -10.55
N LEU A 285 21.37 -14.06 -9.51
CA LEU A 285 21.78 -15.43 -9.15
C LEU A 285 21.50 -16.42 -10.29
N VAL A 286 20.32 -16.36 -10.94
CA VAL A 286 20.01 -17.20 -12.09
C VAL A 286 21.00 -16.96 -13.23
N TYR A 287 21.28 -15.70 -13.57
CA TYR A 287 22.26 -15.38 -14.60
C TYR A 287 23.67 -15.88 -14.25
N ARG A 288 24.15 -15.63 -13.02
CA ARG A 288 25.50 -16.06 -12.58
C ARG A 288 25.66 -17.57 -12.61
N LEU A 289 24.62 -18.30 -12.14
CA LEU A 289 24.66 -19.77 -12.16
C LEU A 289 24.65 -20.31 -13.59
N SER A 290 23.85 -19.75 -14.48
CA SER A 290 23.81 -20.13 -15.90
C SER A 290 25.12 -19.80 -16.60
N GLU A 291 25.68 -18.61 -16.37
CA GLU A 291 27.03 -18.24 -16.89
C GLU A 291 28.11 -19.20 -16.39
N ALA A 292 28.09 -19.63 -15.14
CA ALA A 292 29.05 -20.58 -14.59
C ALA A 292 28.97 -21.96 -15.28
N VAL A 293 27.77 -22.41 -15.64
CA VAL A 293 27.57 -23.64 -16.40
C VAL A 293 28.06 -23.52 -17.84
N GLU A 294 27.77 -22.38 -18.50
CA GLU A 294 28.20 -22.12 -19.85
C GLU A 294 29.73 -21.95 -19.97
N GLN A 295 30.42 -21.36 -18.99
CA GLN A 295 31.89 -21.28 -18.99
C GLN A 295 32.58 -22.66 -19.10
N ARG A 296 31.92 -23.76 -18.64
CA ARG A 296 32.43 -25.10 -18.86
C ARG A 296 32.37 -25.55 -20.34
N SER A 297 31.42 -25.00 -21.11
CA SER A 297 31.20 -25.36 -22.53
C SER A 297 31.85 -24.37 -23.51
N THR A 298 32.76 -23.50 -23.06
CA THR A 298 33.45 -22.48 -23.87
C THR A 298 32.52 -21.46 -24.54
N GLU A 299 31.26 -21.40 -24.14
CA GLU A 299 30.30 -20.37 -24.56
C GLU A 299 30.52 -19.07 -23.78
N THR A 300 30.18 -17.94 -24.36
CA THR A 300 30.40 -16.63 -23.70
C THR A 300 29.20 -16.26 -22.87
N GLY A 301 29.37 -15.89 -21.59
CA GLY A 301 28.29 -15.54 -20.64
C GLY A 301 27.28 -14.47 -21.11
N ASN A 302 27.59 -13.73 -22.17
CA ASN A 302 26.65 -12.81 -22.80
C ASN A 302 25.54 -13.51 -23.60
N HIS A 303 25.71 -14.79 -23.98
CA HIS A 303 24.70 -15.58 -24.68
C HIS A 303 23.42 -15.70 -23.84
N VAL A 304 23.53 -16.09 -22.57
CA VAL A 304 22.40 -16.25 -21.65
C VAL A 304 21.50 -15.02 -21.59
N LYS A 305 22.11 -13.83 -21.44
CA LYS A 305 21.41 -12.55 -21.39
C LYS A 305 20.71 -12.22 -22.71
N ARG A 306 21.39 -12.47 -23.84
CA ARG A 306 20.80 -12.21 -25.16
C ARG A 306 19.60 -13.11 -25.41
N VAL A 307 19.73 -14.43 -25.15
CA VAL A 307 18.62 -15.38 -25.29
C VAL A 307 17.44 -14.96 -24.42
N ALA A 308 17.66 -14.56 -23.17
CA ALA A 308 16.59 -14.11 -22.28
C ALA A 308 15.83 -12.88 -22.87
N HIS A 309 16.54 -11.89 -23.39
CA HIS A 309 15.91 -10.72 -24.02
C HIS A 309 15.18 -11.06 -25.32
N ILE A 310 15.75 -11.94 -26.15
CA ILE A 310 15.10 -12.40 -27.37
C ILE A 310 13.81 -13.16 -27.03
N CYS A 311 13.82 -14.04 -26.03
CA CYS A 311 12.66 -14.78 -25.56
C CYS A 311 11.54 -13.83 -25.10
N HIS A 312 11.88 -12.80 -24.34
CA HIS A 312 10.90 -11.78 -23.91
C HIS A 312 10.24 -11.08 -25.09
N ALA A 313 11.05 -10.63 -26.07
CA ALA A 313 10.54 -9.95 -27.26
C ALA A 313 9.67 -10.89 -28.13
N LEU A 314 10.08 -12.15 -28.30
CA LEU A 314 9.30 -13.16 -29.00
C LEU A 314 8.00 -13.48 -28.31
N ALA A 315 8.00 -13.60 -26.98
CA ALA A 315 6.79 -13.86 -26.17
C ALA A 315 5.76 -12.75 -26.33
N LEU A 316 6.17 -11.49 -26.22
CA LEU A 316 5.29 -10.34 -26.45
C LEU A 316 4.79 -10.28 -27.90
N GLY A 317 5.68 -10.50 -28.89
CA GLY A 317 5.33 -10.53 -30.30
C GLY A 317 4.36 -11.67 -30.68
N TYR A 318 4.42 -12.78 -29.95
CA TYR A 318 3.52 -13.92 -30.11
C TYR A 318 2.13 -13.65 -29.48
N GLY A 319 2.03 -12.66 -28.57
CA GLY A 319 0.79 -12.28 -27.89
C GLY A 319 0.64 -12.88 -26.48
N LEU A 320 1.70 -13.36 -25.85
CA LEU A 320 1.68 -13.76 -24.44
C LEU A 320 1.53 -12.51 -23.55
N SER A 321 0.97 -12.72 -22.35
CA SER A 321 0.87 -11.63 -21.37
C SER A 321 2.24 -11.13 -20.93
N LYS A 322 2.31 -9.88 -20.45
CA LYS A 322 3.56 -9.32 -19.89
C LYS A 322 4.14 -10.22 -18.79
N GLN A 323 3.29 -10.76 -17.92
CA GLN A 323 3.72 -11.67 -16.86
C GLN A 323 4.39 -12.93 -17.41
N GLN A 324 3.82 -13.55 -18.46
CA GLN A 324 4.41 -14.71 -19.12
C GLN A 324 5.72 -14.36 -19.86
N ALA A 325 5.79 -13.18 -20.48
CA ALA A 325 7.00 -12.71 -21.13
C ALA A 325 8.13 -12.42 -20.12
N ASP A 326 7.80 -11.84 -18.96
CA ASP A 326 8.77 -11.63 -17.89
C ASP A 326 9.22 -12.97 -17.28
N LEU A 327 8.28 -13.92 -17.08
CA LEU A 327 8.59 -15.26 -16.57
C LEU A 327 9.56 -16.02 -17.49
N ILE A 328 9.32 -16.05 -18.81
CA ILE A 328 10.20 -16.73 -19.75
C ILE A 328 11.57 -16.03 -19.80
N ARG A 329 11.64 -14.72 -19.70
CA ARG A 329 12.90 -13.95 -19.63
C ARG A 329 13.77 -14.40 -18.47
N LEU A 330 13.15 -14.66 -17.30
CA LEU A 330 13.85 -15.10 -16.09
C LEU A 330 14.21 -16.58 -16.11
N ALA A 331 13.41 -17.42 -16.77
CA ALA A 331 13.56 -18.86 -16.79
C ALA A 331 14.44 -19.37 -17.97
N ALA A 332 14.47 -18.66 -19.10
CA ALA A 332 15.25 -19.05 -20.29
C ALA A 332 16.75 -19.25 -20.00
N PRO A 333 17.42 -18.49 -19.12
CA PRO A 333 18.82 -18.76 -18.74
C PRO A 333 19.08 -20.19 -18.26
N LEU A 334 18.09 -20.87 -17.72
CA LEU A 334 18.22 -22.23 -17.15
C LEU A 334 18.15 -23.36 -18.18
N HIS A 335 17.94 -23.05 -19.48
CA HIS A 335 17.75 -24.08 -20.51
C HIS A 335 18.87 -25.13 -20.53
N ASP A 336 20.11 -24.70 -20.38
CA ASP A 336 21.33 -25.50 -20.47
C ASP A 336 21.94 -25.91 -19.13
N VAL A 337 21.25 -25.70 -18.01
CA VAL A 337 21.77 -26.00 -16.67
C VAL A 337 22.21 -27.47 -16.52
N GLY A 338 21.60 -28.37 -17.27
CA GLY A 338 21.93 -29.81 -17.28
C GLY A 338 23.29 -30.15 -17.87
N LYS A 339 23.95 -29.23 -18.59
CA LYS A 339 25.34 -29.39 -19.07
C LYS A 339 26.33 -29.62 -17.91
N VAL A 340 25.97 -29.18 -16.69
CA VAL A 340 26.78 -29.50 -15.49
C VAL A 340 26.99 -30.99 -15.28
N GLY A 341 26.05 -31.83 -15.71
CA GLY A 341 26.10 -33.27 -15.59
C GLY A 341 26.72 -34.00 -16.80
N ILE A 342 27.22 -33.30 -17.81
CA ILE A 342 27.85 -33.88 -18.98
C ILE A 342 29.38 -34.01 -18.73
N PRO A 343 30.01 -35.18 -19.03
CA PRO A 343 31.45 -35.33 -18.89
C PRO A 343 32.22 -34.35 -19.77
N ASP A 344 33.34 -33.83 -19.26
CA ASP A 344 34.16 -32.85 -19.98
C ASP A 344 34.74 -33.40 -21.30
N SER A 345 34.97 -34.72 -21.35
CA SER A 345 35.44 -35.41 -22.58
C SER A 345 34.42 -35.35 -23.74
N VAL A 346 33.12 -35.22 -23.42
CA VAL A 346 32.03 -35.06 -24.40
C VAL A 346 31.76 -33.56 -24.61
N LEU A 347 31.61 -32.80 -23.49
CA LEU A 347 31.21 -31.40 -23.52
C LEU A 347 32.21 -30.53 -24.28
N ASN A 348 33.53 -30.78 -24.10
CA ASN A 348 34.64 -29.96 -24.64
C ASN A 348 35.43 -30.70 -25.72
N LYS A 349 34.86 -31.71 -26.38
CA LYS A 349 35.54 -32.45 -27.44
C LYS A 349 35.87 -31.52 -28.61
N PRO A 350 37.13 -31.39 -29.03
CA PRO A 350 37.54 -30.48 -30.12
C PRO A 350 37.23 -31.06 -31.51
N ALA A 351 36.26 -31.96 -31.64
CA ALA A 351 35.83 -32.62 -32.86
C ALA A 351 34.31 -32.87 -32.84
N ARG A 352 33.78 -33.33 -33.96
CA ARG A 352 32.37 -33.80 -33.99
C ARG A 352 32.18 -34.95 -33.03
N LEU A 353 31.05 -34.89 -32.27
CA LEU A 353 30.64 -36.01 -31.42
C LEU A 353 30.27 -37.22 -32.28
N ASP A 354 30.70 -38.43 -31.85
CA ASP A 354 30.25 -39.65 -32.43
C ASP A 354 28.84 -40.00 -31.95
N PRO A 355 28.13 -40.99 -32.51
CA PRO A 355 26.79 -41.31 -32.15
C PRO A 355 26.59 -41.63 -30.63
N PRO A 356 27.46 -42.42 -29.96
CA PRO A 356 27.36 -42.63 -28.50
C PRO A 356 27.55 -41.36 -27.69
N GLU A 357 28.52 -40.53 -28.05
CA GLU A 357 28.75 -39.24 -27.34
C GLU A 357 27.60 -38.26 -27.55
N TRP A 358 26.99 -38.28 -28.75
CA TRP A 358 25.80 -37.48 -29.01
C TRP A 358 24.61 -37.92 -28.14
N GLU A 359 24.43 -39.18 -27.91
CA GLU A 359 23.39 -39.68 -26.96
C GLU A 359 23.67 -39.20 -25.54
N VAL A 360 24.95 -39.15 -25.10
CA VAL A 360 25.33 -38.60 -23.81
C VAL A 360 25.04 -37.08 -23.78
N MET A 361 25.37 -36.34 -24.82
CA MET A 361 25.11 -34.89 -24.92
C MET A 361 23.64 -34.59 -24.80
N LYS A 362 22.75 -35.30 -25.48
CA LYS A 362 21.30 -35.12 -25.39
C LYS A 362 20.74 -35.25 -23.97
N THR A 363 21.40 -35.97 -23.10
CA THR A 363 20.94 -36.17 -21.71
C THR A 363 20.97 -34.87 -20.87
N HIS A 364 21.60 -33.77 -21.36
CA HIS A 364 21.58 -32.51 -20.62
C HIS A 364 20.15 -32.00 -20.41
N THR A 365 19.22 -32.27 -21.33
CA THR A 365 17.81 -31.88 -21.21
C THR A 365 17.14 -32.54 -20.00
N ASP A 366 17.28 -33.88 -19.89
CA ASP A 366 16.74 -34.66 -18.77
C ASP A 366 17.44 -34.33 -17.45
N LYS A 367 18.76 -34.12 -17.47
CA LYS A 367 19.53 -33.73 -16.29
C LYS A 367 19.11 -32.33 -15.81
N GLY A 368 18.93 -31.37 -16.74
CA GLY A 368 18.43 -30.06 -16.42
C GLY A 368 17.05 -30.09 -15.80
N TYR A 369 16.13 -30.82 -16.42
CA TYR A 369 14.82 -31.10 -15.84
C TYR A 369 14.93 -31.73 -14.45
N GLY A 370 15.79 -32.73 -14.29
CA GLY A 370 16.02 -33.41 -13.01
C GLY A 370 16.50 -32.51 -11.88
N ILE A 371 17.34 -31.48 -12.20
CA ILE A 371 17.84 -30.49 -11.26
C ILE A 371 16.72 -29.54 -10.82
N LEU A 372 15.86 -29.13 -11.76
CA LEU A 372 14.91 -28.03 -11.54
C LEU A 372 13.49 -28.52 -11.13
N LYS A 373 13.14 -29.78 -11.44
CA LYS A 373 11.80 -30.32 -11.16
C LYS A 373 11.43 -30.29 -9.67
N GLY A 374 10.13 -30.15 -9.40
CA GLY A 374 9.59 -30.21 -8.04
C GLY A 374 9.68 -28.92 -7.25
N SER A 375 10.18 -27.84 -7.85
CA SER A 375 10.12 -26.52 -7.23
C SER A 375 8.69 -25.95 -7.27
N ALA A 376 8.28 -25.32 -6.17
CA ALA A 376 7.03 -24.56 -6.11
C ALA A 376 7.16 -23.15 -6.70
N HIS A 377 8.38 -22.71 -7.04
CA HIS A 377 8.63 -21.38 -7.60
C HIS A 377 8.47 -21.37 -9.11
N GLU A 378 7.68 -20.45 -9.64
CA GLU A 378 7.30 -20.38 -11.05
C GLU A 378 8.51 -20.31 -11.99
N ILE A 379 9.53 -19.50 -11.67
CA ILE A 379 10.75 -19.36 -12.48
C ILE A 379 11.46 -20.70 -12.62
N VAL A 380 11.63 -21.43 -11.53
CA VAL A 380 12.34 -22.71 -11.53
C VAL A 380 11.52 -23.79 -12.24
N SER A 381 10.20 -23.81 -12.03
CA SER A 381 9.28 -24.71 -12.70
C SER A 381 9.22 -24.49 -14.22
N ALA A 382 9.16 -23.21 -14.64
CA ALA A 382 9.25 -22.85 -16.05
C ALA A 382 10.63 -23.22 -16.64
N GLY A 383 11.71 -22.99 -15.89
CA GLY A 383 13.06 -23.41 -16.24
C GLY A 383 13.18 -24.93 -16.44
N ALA A 384 12.52 -25.73 -15.59
CA ALA A 384 12.49 -27.18 -15.73
C ALA A 384 11.85 -27.60 -17.08
N THR A 385 10.71 -27.01 -17.43
CA THR A 385 10.03 -27.27 -18.71
C THR A 385 10.92 -26.85 -19.88
N ILE A 386 11.51 -25.66 -19.80
CA ILE A 386 12.42 -25.14 -20.83
C ILE A 386 13.64 -26.06 -20.99
N ALA A 387 14.30 -26.43 -19.90
CA ALA A 387 15.47 -27.30 -19.94
C ALA A 387 15.14 -28.65 -20.61
N LYS A 388 13.94 -29.15 -20.40
CA LYS A 388 13.51 -30.41 -21.01
C LYS A 388 13.18 -30.30 -22.50
N GLU A 389 12.52 -29.18 -22.92
CA GLU A 389 11.85 -29.12 -24.21
C GLU A 389 12.53 -28.16 -25.24
N HIS A 390 13.57 -27.41 -24.89
CA HIS A 390 14.19 -26.46 -25.82
C HIS A 390 14.87 -27.09 -27.03
N HIS A 391 15.06 -28.38 -27.05
CA HIS A 391 15.56 -29.15 -28.20
C HIS A 391 14.49 -30.00 -28.88
N GLU A 392 13.23 -29.91 -28.44
CA GLU A 392 12.12 -30.48 -29.19
C GLU A 392 11.90 -29.71 -30.50
N LYS A 393 11.45 -30.40 -31.54
CA LYS A 393 11.20 -29.82 -32.85
C LYS A 393 9.74 -29.99 -33.24
N TRP A 394 9.23 -28.99 -33.96
CA TRP A 394 7.82 -28.98 -34.38
C TRP A 394 7.39 -30.24 -35.10
N ASP A 395 8.26 -30.86 -35.86
CA ASP A 395 8.05 -32.10 -36.65
C ASP A 395 8.22 -33.41 -35.85
N GLY A 396 8.47 -33.33 -34.55
CA GLY A 396 8.70 -34.50 -33.67
C GLY A 396 10.09 -35.11 -33.81
N SER A 397 10.99 -34.57 -34.63
CA SER A 397 12.36 -35.08 -34.78
C SER A 397 13.33 -34.59 -33.70
N GLY A 398 12.80 -33.84 -32.69
CA GLY A 398 13.54 -33.35 -31.54
C GLY A 398 13.84 -34.37 -30.47
N TYR A 399 14.33 -33.92 -29.34
CA TYR A 399 14.64 -34.74 -28.17
C TYR A 399 14.37 -33.95 -26.87
N PRO A 400 14.15 -34.57 -25.71
CA PRO A 400 14.32 -36.01 -25.41
C PRO A 400 13.10 -36.88 -25.74
N GLU A 401 11.87 -36.31 -25.79
CA GLU A 401 10.63 -37.06 -25.89
C GLU A 401 10.09 -37.17 -27.33
N GLY A 402 10.61 -36.35 -28.26
CA GLY A 402 10.11 -36.28 -29.64
C GLY A 402 8.69 -35.72 -29.70
N LEU A 403 8.42 -34.68 -28.90
CA LEU A 403 7.13 -33.99 -28.89
C LEU A 403 6.89 -33.31 -30.23
N GLU A 404 5.63 -33.32 -30.70
CA GLU A 404 5.24 -32.73 -31.97
C GLU A 404 4.22 -31.61 -31.79
N GLY A 405 4.43 -30.53 -32.52
CA GLY A 405 3.48 -29.42 -32.64
C GLY A 405 3.18 -28.77 -31.29
N ASP A 406 1.89 -28.64 -30.99
CA ASP A 406 1.40 -27.98 -29.77
C ASP A 406 1.59 -28.78 -28.48
N LYS A 407 2.09 -30.01 -28.57
CA LYS A 407 2.49 -30.77 -27.39
C LYS A 407 3.76 -30.21 -26.74
N ILE A 408 4.58 -29.49 -27.50
CA ILE A 408 5.75 -28.77 -27.02
C ILE A 408 5.27 -27.50 -26.29
N ASN A 409 5.67 -27.32 -25.06
CA ASN A 409 5.31 -26.11 -24.31
C ASN A 409 5.74 -24.85 -25.07
N ILE A 410 4.90 -23.79 -25.04
CA ILE A 410 5.21 -22.54 -25.74
C ILE A 410 6.54 -21.94 -25.31
N PHE A 411 6.94 -22.08 -24.06
CA PHE A 411 8.23 -21.60 -23.56
C PHE A 411 9.39 -22.39 -24.17
N GLY A 412 9.27 -23.72 -24.28
CA GLY A 412 10.24 -24.55 -24.99
C GLY A 412 10.41 -24.12 -26.44
N ARG A 413 9.30 -23.88 -27.17
CA ARG A 413 9.32 -23.41 -28.57
C ARG A 413 10.00 -22.07 -28.73
N ILE A 414 9.69 -21.09 -27.84
CA ILE A 414 10.27 -19.75 -27.90
C ILE A 414 11.78 -19.80 -27.61
N VAL A 415 12.20 -20.57 -26.59
CA VAL A 415 13.62 -20.69 -26.24
C VAL A 415 14.40 -21.42 -27.35
N ALA A 416 13.85 -22.50 -27.91
CA ALA A 416 14.46 -23.19 -29.07
C ALA A 416 14.75 -22.22 -30.23
N LEU A 417 13.79 -21.36 -30.57
CA LEU A 417 13.96 -20.37 -31.63
C LEU A 417 14.98 -19.32 -31.24
N ALA A 418 14.96 -18.82 -30.01
CA ALA A 418 15.88 -17.78 -29.53
C ALA A 418 17.34 -18.27 -29.49
N ASP A 419 17.57 -19.51 -29.02
CA ASP A 419 18.88 -20.10 -28.93
C ASP A 419 19.47 -20.31 -30.34
N VAL A 420 18.72 -20.89 -31.26
CA VAL A 420 19.17 -21.05 -32.68
C VAL A 420 19.45 -19.69 -33.32
N TYR A 421 18.60 -18.71 -33.11
CA TYR A 421 18.79 -17.35 -33.65
C TYR A 421 20.10 -16.71 -33.14
N ASP A 422 20.33 -16.79 -31.81
CA ASP A 422 21.58 -16.25 -31.24
C ASP A 422 22.82 -17.00 -31.74
N ALA A 423 22.73 -18.33 -31.85
CA ALA A 423 23.80 -19.17 -32.38
C ALA A 423 24.17 -18.86 -33.85
N LEU A 424 23.17 -18.48 -34.65
CA LEU A 424 23.41 -18.10 -36.07
C LEU A 424 24.03 -16.70 -36.22
N ARG A 425 23.70 -15.78 -35.29
CA ARG A 425 24.18 -14.39 -35.34
C ARG A 425 25.58 -14.19 -34.78
N HIS A 426 26.03 -15.06 -33.90
CA HIS A 426 27.31 -14.90 -33.19
C HIS A 426 28.25 -16.03 -33.59
N LYS A 427 29.50 -15.69 -33.98
CA LYS A 427 30.54 -16.67 -34.26
C LYS A 427 30.82 -17.48 -32.99
N ARG A 428 30.54 -18.78 -33.02
CA ARG A 428 31.03 -19.74 -32.02
C ARG A 428 32.46 -20.12 -32.40
N CYS A 429 33.33 -20.30 -31.42
CA CYS A 429 34.75 -20.59 -31.62
C CYS A 429 35.08 -21.81 -32.49
N TYR A 430 34.09 -22.62 -32.88
CA TYR A 430 34.20 -23.84 -33.66
C TYR A 430 33.82 -23.71 -35.15
N LYS A 431 33.60 -22.49 -35.68
CA LYS A 431 33.19 -22.30 -37.07
C LYS A 431 34.28 -21.59 -37.93
N ASP A 432 35.54 -21.96 -37.75
CA ASP A 432 36.62 -21.66 -38.71
C ASP A 432 37.39 -22.95 -39.01
N SER A 433 36.73 -23.91 -39.67
CA SER A 433 37.38 -24.99 -40.41
C SER A 433 36.41 -25.61 -41.40
#